data_4812c4153612999b03d0291e5d7368e9
#
_entry.id   4812c4153612999b03d0291e5d7368e9
#
_cell.length_a   1.000
_cell.length_b   1.000
_cell.length_c   1.000
_cell.angle_alpha   90.00
_cell.angle_beta   90.00
_cell.angle_gamma   90.00
#
_symmetry.space_group_name_H-M   'P 1'
#
loop_
_entity.id
_entity.type
_entity.pdbx_description
1 polymer ?
#
loop_
_entity_poly.entity_id
_entity_poly.type
_entity_poly.pdbx_seq_one_letter_code
_entity_poly.pdbx_strand_id
1 'polypeptide(L)'
;METVTNKTLEKLKYDLVRAGLVAYETIEQAQEIANAQNINIGQVLINSGTLSEEAILKFLEAKLHIPYVNLDDYTIDEKCLKYIGANDAKKYHIIPLFKIEDTLTVAMADPLDLFAIDKVIETAECSIEPVVSSQNSILKKINELYKDDIIVGEISTNETAQFDWRDELHSEDLSDNHIQKIISAILKQAIFEGVHEVSFQRENEGLVVNFKKEGDVLNKGNIPSALTSSFIAKLKTLADLDATVSELPQLGKLNFKVDEVNVVASVSTFPTIMGERIFLKIYKPPKPINQIIKSETNLNVIKSALQNPGIIIVCGSPLSGKTHIIYSLLLEAASKNKNIMTLESIAKYNLENVHQCELNENVGFNMDKASRFIEFQSPDIIYLEGIKTKDSFDYFSSLVFDNKTIIMEFLADNMEDLRYKLSFSDFETLKSIISCLVLIHSKDSIEVFSKETAQKYLA
;
A
#
# COMPACT_ATOMS: atom_id res chain seq x y z
N MET A 1 21.34 3.54 34.88
CA MET A 1 21.42 3.37 33.44
C MET A 1 21.44 4.71 32.66
N GLU A 2 20.66 5.72 33.04
CA GLU A 2 20.72 7.09 32.47
C GLU A 2 22.10 7.77 32.45
N THR A 3 22.97 7.42 33.38
CA THR A 3 24.30 8.04 33.54
C THR A 3 25.36 7.59 32.52
N VAL A 4 25.21 6.40 31.91
CA VAL A 4 26.19 5.84 30.96
C VAL A 4 25.90 6.40 29.56
N THR A 5 24.62 6.47 29.18
CA THR A 5 24.16 7.02 27.88
C THR A 5 24.51 8.51 27.75
N ASN A 6 24.33 9.28 28.83
CA ASN A 6 24.72 10.70 28.87
C ASN A 6 26.24 10.92 28.71
N LYS A 7 27.08 10.08 29.33
CA LYS A 7 28.54 10.22 29.17
C LYS A 7 29.05 9.93 27.76
N THR A 8 28.43 9.02 27.06
CA THR A 8 28.82 8.64 25.69
C THR A 8 28.37 9.73 24.70
N LEU A 9 27.16 10.27 24.86
CA LEU A 9 26.67 11.42 24.11
C LEU A 9 27.52 12.68 24.34
N GLU A 10 27.92 12.98 25.59
CA GLU A 10 28.82 14.09 25.92
C GLU A 10 30.19 13.94 25.24
N LYS A 11 30.72 12.71 25.18
CA LYS A 11 31.98 12.44 24.50
C LYS A 11 31.87 12.64 22.97
N LEU A 12 30.76 12.25 22.37
CA LEU A 12 30.49 12.42 20.94
C LEU A 12 30.42 13.90 20.53
N LYS A 13 29.82 14.77 21.36
CA LYS A 13 29.77 16.22 21.15
C LYS A 13 31.15 16.85 21.07
N TYR A 14 32.00 16.56 22.04
CA TYR A 14 33.37 17.06 22.06
C TYR A 14 34.17 16.56 20.87
N ASP A 15 33.91 15.35 20.39
CA ASP A 15 34.60 14.79 19.26
C ASP A 15 34.16 15.44 17.92
N LEU A 16 32.88 15.80 17.77
CA LEU A 16 32.39 16.58 16.62
C LEU A 16 33.02 17.98 16.55
N VAL A 17 33.13 18.65 17.69
CA VAL A 17 33.82 19.94 17.78
C VAL A 17 35.32 19.82 17.49
N ARG A 18 35.98 18.79 18.04
CA ARG A 18 37.40 18.51 17.80
C ARG A 18 37.70 18.15 16.34
N ALA A 19 36.77 17.49 15.67
CA ALA A 19 36.86 17.19 14.25
C ALA A 19 36.61 18.44 13.37
N GLY A 20 36.23 19.57 13.95
CA GLY A 20 35.95 20.80 13.23
C GLY A 20 34.65 20.74 12.40
N LEU A 21 33.78 19.77 12.67
CA LEU A 21 32.56 19.55 11.92
C LEU A 21 31.43 20.50 12.39
N VAL A 22 31.40 20.85 13.67
CA VAL A 22 30.38 21.73 14.26
C VAL A 22 31.01 22.67 15.29
N ALA A 23 30.53 23.92 15.37
CA ALA A 23 30.95 24.84 16.41
C ALA A 23 30.33 24.45 17.77
N TYR A 24 31.06 24.77 18.88
CA TYR A 24 30.61 24.45 20.23
C TYR A 24 29.25 25.04 20.57
N GLU A 25 29.02 26.28 20.20
CA GLU A 25 27.76 27.01 20.44
C GLU A 25 26.56 26.35 19.71
N THR A 26 26.80 25.88 18.50
CA THR A 26 25.76 25.16 17.69
C THR A 26 25.39 23.82 18.28
N ILE A 27 26.34 23.11 18.88
CA ILE A 27 26.07 21.83 19.56
C ILE A 27 25.25 22.03 20.83
N GLU A 28 25.51 23.09 21.60
CA GLU A 28 24.73 23.38 22.80
C GLU A 28 23.27 23.72 22.45
N GLN A 29 23.05 24.53 21.42
CA GLN A 29 21.71 24.84 20.91
C GLN A 29 21.00 23.59 20.40
N ALA A 30 21.70 22.75 19.65
CA ALA A 30 21.14 21.49 19.17
C ALA A 30 20.77 20.52 20.31
N GLN A 31 21.53 20.54 21.40
CA GLN A 31 21.22 19.74 22.59
C GLN A 31 19.96 20.22 23.32
N GLU A 32 19.77 21.53 23.43
CA GLU A 32 18.55 22.08 24.05
C GLU A 32 17.31 21.68 23.24
N ILE A 33 17.40 21.77 21.90
CA ILE A 33 16.32 21.36 20.99
C ILE A 33 16.08 19.84 21.10
N ALA A 34 17.15 19.03 21.11
CA ALA A 34 17.06 17.58 21.23
C ALA A 34 16.34 17.16 22.51
N ASN A 35 16.69 17.80 23.63
CA ASN A 35 16.05 17.54 24.92
C ASN A 35 14.58 17.98 24.95
N ALA A 36 14.26 19.14 24.35
CA ALA A 36 12.90 19.67 24.31
C ALA A 36 11.96 18.83 23.44
N GLN A 37 12.47 18.25 22.34
CA GLN A 37 11.70 17.47 21.37
C GLN A 37 11.84 15.94 21.57
N ASN A 38 12.65 15.51 22.54
CA ASN A 38 12.97 14.08 22.79
C ASN A 38 13.48 13.34 21.54
N ILE A 39 14.36 14.00 20.76
CA ILE A 39 14.99 13.45 19.55
C ILE A 39 16.52 13.39 19.72
N ASN A 40 17.20 12.62 18.86
CA ASN A 40 18.66 12.53 18.88
C ASN A 40 19.32 13.83 18.39
N ILE A 41 20.42 14.23 19.03
CA ILE A 41 21.18 15.44 18.64
C ILE A 41 21.68 15.41 17.19
N GLY A 42 22.06 14.22 16.69
CA GLY A 42 22.44 14.02 15.29
C GLY A 42 21.31 14.41 14.33
N GLN A 43 20.08 14.03 14.68
CA GLN A 43 18.89 14.40 13.90
C GLN A 43 18.64 15.90 13.91
N VAL A 44 18.86 16.58 15.03
CA VAL A 44 18.74 18.06 15.09
C VAL A 44 19.76 18.73 14.18
N LEU A 45 21.01 18.24 14.18
CA LEU A 45 22.09 18.79 13.34
C LEU A 45 21.82 18.58 11.84
N ILE A 46 21.21 17.45 11.48
CA ILE A 46 20.77 17.17 10.09
C ILE A 46 19.60 18.09 9.72
N ASN A 47 18.56 18.15 10.54
CA ASN A 47 17.36 18.94 10.28
C ASN A 47 17.65 20.45 10.19
N SER A 48 18.62 20.93 10.97
CA SER A 48 19.09 22.33 10.90
C SER A 48 20.00 22.61 9.68
N GLY A 49 20.38 21.60 8.91
CA GLY A 49 21.33 21.73 7.81
C GLY A 49 22.76 22.00 8.24
N THR A 50 23.07 21.87 9.52
CA THR A 50 24.42 22.09 10.09
C THR A 50 25.39 21.01 9.63
N LEU A 51 24.93 19.77 9.58
CA LEU A 51 25.70 18.63 9.05
C LEU A 51 24.83 17.83 8.06
N SER A 52 25.48 17.29 7.03
CA SER A 52 24.83 16.29 6.18
C SER A 52 24.79 14.95 6.91
N GLU A 53 23.75 14.14 6.62
CA GLU A 53 23.63 12.78 7.15
C GLU A 53 24.90 11.96 6.85
N GLU A 54 25.44 12.07 5.63
CA GLU A 54 26.66 11.39 5.22
C GLU A 54 27.91 11.79 6.06
N ALA A 55 28.02 13.06 6.44
CA ALA A 55 29.11 13.54 7.28
C ALA A 55 29.05 12.95 8.70
N ILE A 56 27.84 12.81 9.27
CA ILE A 56 27.63 12.18 10.57
C ILE A 56 27.95 10.69 10.50
N LEU A 57 27.49 9.99 9.46
CA LEU A 57 27.70 8.56 9.30
C LEU A 57 29.21 8.22 9.13
N LYS A 58 29.94 8.99 8.32
CA LYS A 58 31.40 8.84 8.18
C LYS A 58 32.15 9.15 9.50
N PHE A 59 31.65 10.13 10.26
CA PHE A 59 32.22 10.42 11.57
C PHE A 59 32.01 9.30 12.57
N LEU A 60 30.80 8.70 12.61
CA LEU A 60 30.46 7.55 13.45
C LEU A 60 31.31 6.33 13.08
N GLU A 61 31.47 6.03 11.78
CA GLU A 61 32.32 4.96 11.30
C GLU A 61 33.78 5.14 11.79
N ALA A 62 34.34 6.33 11.59
CA ALA A 62 35.72 6.62 11.98
C ALA A 62 35.98 6.57 13.49
N LYS A 63 34.96 6.92 14.30
CA LYS A 63 35.09 7.02 15.76
C LYS A 63 34.74 5.77 16.53
N LEU A 64 33.71 5.07 16.06
CA LEU A 64 33.18 3.89 16.74
C LEU A 64 33.71 2.58 16.14
N HIS A 65 34.38 2.66 14.99
CA HIS A 65 34.82 1.48 14.21
C HIS A 65 33.65 0.57 13.82
N ILE A 66 32.46 1.15 13.65
CA ILE A 66 31.24 0.46 13.20
C ILE A 66 31.12 0.73 11.70
N PRO A 67 31.10 -0.31 10.83
CA PRO A 67 31.05 -0.12 9.40
C PRO A 67 29.77 0.60 8.93
N TYR A 68 29.89 1.49 7.96
CA TYR A 68 28.73 2.07 7.26
C TYR A 68 28.31 1.18 6.09
N VAL A 69 27.02 0.93 5.96
CA VAL A 69 26.41 0.15 4.86
C VAL A 69 25.36 0.99 4.15
N ASN A 70 25.52 1.14 2.84
CA ASN A 70 24.47 1.70 1.99
C ASN A 70 23.46 0.61 1.64
N LEU A 71 22.25 0.71 2.18
CA LEU A 71 21.20 -0.30 1.99
C LEU A 71 20.56 -0.26 0.59
N ASP A 72 20.69 0.82 -0.18
CA ASP A 72 20.11 0.89 -1.52
C ASP A 72 20.80 -0.12 -2.48
N ASP A 73 22.10 -0.38 -2.25
CA ASP A 73 22.88 -1.32 -3.05
C ASP A 73 23.11 -2.68 -2.36
N TYR A 74 22.44 -2.89 -1.19
CA TYR A 74 22.67 -4.06 -0.35
C TYR A 74 21.53 -5.09 -0.47
N THR A 75 21.89 -6.35 -0.69
CA THR A 75 20.94 -7.46 -0.69
C THR A 75 20.80 -8.02 0.72
N ILE A 76 19.61 -7.91 1.30
CA ILE A 76 19.28 -8.42 2.63
C ILE A 76 18.82 -9.88 2.52
N ASP A 77 19.30 -10.75 3.41
CA ASP A 77 18.76 -12.11 3.52
C ASP A 77 17.39 -12.07 4.21
N GLU A 78 16.33 -12.22 3.42
CA GLU A 78 14.94 -12.18 3.91
C GLU A 78 14.67 -13.20 5.01
N LYS A 79 15.45 -14.29 5.10
CA LYS A 79 15.31 -15.27 6.18
C LYS A 79 15.68 -14.68 7.54
N CYS A 80 16.41 -13.58 7.58
CA CYS A 80 16.79 -12.91 8.82
C CYS A 80 15.70 -11.97 9.35
N LEU A 81 14.72 -11.60 8.55
CA LEU A 81 13.62 -10.71 8.97
C LEU A 81 12.81 -11.27 10.15
N LYS A 82 12.76 -12.60 10.28
CA LYS A 82 12.10 -13.28 11.43
C LYS A 82 12.70 -12.97 12.79
N TYR A 83 13.97 -12.52 12.86
CA TYR A 83 14.65 -12.24 14.12
C TYR A 83 14.30 -10.88 14.73
N ILE A 84 13.81 -9.95 13.91
CA ILE A 84 13.36 -8.62 14.35
C ILE A 84 11.96 -8.41 13.80
N GLY A 85 10.96 -8.21 14.63
CA GLY A 85 9.59 -7.94 14.19
C GLY A 85 9.47 -6.57 13.50
N ALA A 86 8.54 -6.42 12.56
CA ALA A 86 8.31 -5.17 11.82
C ALA A 86 8.11 -3.95 12.73
N ASN A 87 7.39 -4.12 13.84
CA ASN A 87 7.15 -3.05 14.81
C ASN A 87 8.44 -2.58 15.50
N ASP A 88 9.30 -3.53 15.91
CA ASP A 88 10.57 -3.20 16.54
C ASP A 88 11.55 -2.61 15.51
N ALA A 89 11.55 -3.13 14.28
CA ALA A 89 12.32 -2.58 13.17
C ALA A 89 11.97 -1.11 12.90
N LYS A 90 10.67 -0.78 12.80
CA LYS A 90 10.18 0.59 12.62
C LYS A 90 10.46 1.48 13.82
N LYS A 91 10.21 0.97 15.04
CA LYS A 91 10.36 1.74 16.29
C LYS A 91 11.80 2.16 16.57
N TYR A 92 12.74 1.25 16.37
CA TYR A 92 14.15 1.47 16.67
C TYR A 92 14.99 1.84 15.43
N HIS A 93 14.37 1.93 14.24
CA HIS A 93 15.05 2.17 12.96
C HIS A 93 16.23 1.20 12.74
N ILE A 94 15.91 -0.10 12.77
CA ILE A 94 16.87 -1.19 12.64
C ILE A 94 16.37 -2.24 11.66
N ILE A 95 17.28 -2.90 10.94
CA ILE A 95 16.92 -3.98 10.02
C ILE A 95 18.02 -5.07 10.04
N PRO A 96 17.68 -6.36 10.17
CA PRO A 96 18.65 -7.44 10.10
C PRO A 96 19.11 -7.61 8.66
N LEU A 97 20.41 -7.82 8.45
CA LEU A 97 21.01 -7.97 7.11
C LEU A 97 21.27 -9.43 6.77
N PHE A 98 22.02 -10.12 7.62
CA PHE A 98 22.35 -11.54 7.46
C PHE A 98 22.79 -12.13 8.81
N LYS A 99 22.77 -13.47 8.92
CA LYS A 99 23.24 -14.19 10.09
C LYS A 99 24.35 -15.16 9.71
N ILE A 100 25.48 -15.07 10.40
CA ILE A 100 26.58 -16.01 10.26
C ILE A 100 26.76 -16.70 11.62
N GLU A 101 26.66 -18.03 11.64
CA GLU A 101 26.69 -18.83 12.86
C GLU A 101 25.69 -18.30 13.92
N ASP A 102 26.19 -17.76 15.03
CA ASP A 102 25.38 -17.21 16.12
C ASP A 102 25.41 -15.68 16.19
N THR A 103 25.83 -15.01 15.13
CA THR A 103 25.93 -13.56 15.07
C THR A 103 25.01 -13.01 13.97
N LEU A 104 24.09 -12.13 14.36
CA LEU A 104 23.19 -11.39 13.48
C LEU A 104 23.74 -9.99 13.21
N THR A 105 24.03 -9.68 11.97
CA THR A 105 24.43 -8.33 11.56
C THR A 105 23.17 -7.48 11.35
N VAL A 106 23.10 -6.34 12.04
CA VAL A 106 21.91 -5.46 12.07
C VAL A 106 22.31 -4.04 11.65
N ALA A 107 21.67 -3.52 10.62
CA ALA A 107 21.80 -2.11 10.28
C ALA A 107 20.93 -1.26 11.20
N MET A 108 21.53 -0.21 11.77
CA MET A 108 20.93 0.67 12.77
C MET A 108 21.15 2.13 12.38
N ALA A 109 20.12 2.96 12.58
CA ALA A 109 20.26 4.40 12.42
C ALA A 109 21.03 5.01 13.59
N ASP A 110 20.88 4.45 14.79
CA ASP A 110 21.64 4.80 15.99
C ASP A 110 22.28 3.53 16.60
N PRO A 111 23.57 3.26 16.31
CA PRO A 111 24.25 2.08 16.83
C PRO A 111 24.60 2.19 18.32
N LEU A 112 24.30 3.32 18.97
CA LEU A 112 24.48 3.54 20.40
C LEU A 112 23.19 3.35 21.21
N ASP A 113 22.07 3.03 20.56
CA ASP A 113 20.81 2.69 21.21
C ASP A 113 20.91 1.28 21.84
N LEU A 114 21.35 1.27 23.10
CA LEU A 114 21.51 0.03 23.87
C LEU A 114 20.16 -0.68 24.10
N PHE A 115 19.03 0.08 24.16
CA PHE A 115 17.71 -0.53 24.33
C PHE A 115 17.30 -1.31 23.07
N ALA A 116 17.59 -0.76 21.89
CA ALA A 116 17.36 -1.46 20.65
C ALA A 116 18.22 -2.73 20.57
N ILE A 117 19.50 -2.63 20.90
CA ILE A 117 20.44 -3.77 20.89
C ILE A 117 19.99 -4.85 21.85
N ASP A 118 19.71 -4.49 23.11
CA ASP A 118 19.27 -5.45 24.14
C ASP A 118 17.96 -6.14 23.74
N LYS A 119 17.01 -5.38 23.14
CA LYS A 119 15.75 -5.92 22.66
C LYS A 119 15.94 -6.93 21.52
N VAL A 120 16.84 -6.65 20.59
CA VAL A 120 17.14 -7.59 19.50
C VAL A 120 17.86 -8.83 20.02
N ILE A 121 18.80 -8.71 20.95
CA ILE A 121 19.46 -9.87 21.61
C ILE A 121 18.42 -10.77 22.28
N GLU A 122 17.48 -10.17 23.03
CA GLU A 122 16.41 -10.90 23.71
C GLU A 122 15.50 -11.67 22.72
N THR A 123 15.16 -11.03 21.59
CA THR A 123 14.21 -11.60 20.62
C THR A 123 14.87 -12.58 19.67
N ALA A 124 16.11 -12.31 19.24
CA ALA A 124 16.84 -13.12 18.25
C ALA A 124 17.63 -14.28 18.89
N GLU A 125 17.80 -14.27 20.22
CA GLU A 125 18.57 -15.25 20.99
C GLU A 125 19.98 -15.50 20.40
N CYS A 126 20.63 -14.44 19.89
CA CYS A 126 21.96 -14.51 19.27
C CYS A 126 22.76 -13.22 19.51
N SER A 127 24.06 -13.27 19.24
CA SER A 127 24.94 -12.09 19.29
C SER A 127 24.61 -11.12 18.16
N ILE A 128 24.81 -9.81 18.40
CA ILE A 128 24.53 -8.77 17.41
C ILE A 128 25.81 -8.05 17.03
N GLU A 129 26.00 -7.86 15.74
CA GLU A 129 27.02 -6.99 15.16
C GLU A 129 26.33 -5.78 14.51
N PRO A 130 26.36 -4.60 15.14
CA PRO A 130 25.74 -3.41 14.58
C PRO A 130 26.55 -2.86 13.41
N VAL A 131 25.86 -2.41 12.36
CA VAL A 131 26.41 -1.57 11.28
C VAL A 131 25.57 -0.31 11.16
N VAL A 132 26.18 0.78 10.71
CA VAL A 132 25.46 2.08 10.59
C VAL A 132 24.83 2.20 9.20
N SER A 133 23.60 2.67 9.15
CA SER A 133 22.95 3.07 7.89
C SER A 133 22.05 4.28 8.08
N SER A 134 21.66 4.93 6.98
CA SER A 134 20.77 6.07 7.05
C SER A 134 19.37 5.66 7.50
N GLN A 135 18.73 6.48 8.32
CA GLN A 135 17.36 6.23 8.78
C GLN A 135 16.40 6.07 7.61
N ASN A 136 16.53 6.92 6.59
CA ASN A 136 15.68 6.88 5.41
C ASN A 136 15.84 5.57 4.61
N SER A 137 17.09 5.10 4.41
CA SER A 137 17.36 3.82 3.73
C SER A 137 16.83 2.63 4.53
N ILE A 138 16.96 2.67 5.87
CA ILE A 138 16.41 1.63 6.76
C ILE A 138 14.89 1.59 6.65
N LEU A 139 14.19 2.74 6.78
CA LEU A 139 12.73 2.80 6.69
C LEU A 139 12.22 2.36 5.32
N LYS A 140 12.92 2.75 4.25
CA LYS A 140 12.61 2.30 2.88
C LYS A 140 12.70 0.77 2.79
N LYS A 141 13.80 0.17 3.27
CA LYS A 141 13.99 -1.29 3.27
C LYS A 141 13.01 -2.02 4.19
N ILE A 142 12.66 -1.44 5.34
CA ILE A 142 11.62 -2.00 6.22
C ILE A 142 10.29 -2.05 5.47
N ASN A 143 9.89 -0.98 4.79
CA ASN A 143 8.64 -0.95 4.04
C ASN A 143 8.64 -1.87 2.81
N GLU A 144 9.81 -2.10 2.20
CA GLU A 144 9.97 -3.04 1.10
C GLU A 144 9.90 -4.51 1.54
N LEU A 145 10.54 -4.86 2.66
CA LEU A 145 10.81 -6.24 3.05
C LEU A 145 9.91 -6.76 4.18
N TYR A 146 9.59 -5.93 5.17
CA TYR A 146 8.58 -6.26 6.17
C TYR A 146 7.19 -5.94 5.59
N LYS A 147 6.72 -6.83 4.77
CA LYS A 147 5.30 -6.83 4.45
C LYS A 147 4.58 -7.26 5.73
N ASP A 148 3.87 -6.35 6.36
CA ASP A 148 2.93 -6.67 7.43
C ASP A 148 1.78 -7.48 6.80
N ASP A 149 2.08 -8.70 6.38
CA ASP A 149 1.08 -9.64 5.96
C ASP A 149 0.29 -10.03 7.22
N ILE A 150 -0.90 -9.49 7.37
CA ILE A 150 -1.83 -10.05 8.34
C ILE A 150 -2.11 -11.47 7.88
N ILE A 151 -1.58 -12.45 8.60
CA ILE A 151 -1.93 -13.85 8.36
C ILE A 151 -3.34 -14.05 8.93
N VAL A 152 -4.33 -14.07 8.07
CA VAL A 152 -5.73 -14.35 8.45
C VAL A 152 -5.94 -15.82 8.82
N GLY A 153 -4.91 -16.65 8.64
CA GLY A 153 -4.93 -18.10 8.92
C GLY A 153 -5.62 -18.90 7.82
N GLU A 154 -5.53 -20.23 7.93
CA GLU A 154 -6.19 -21.15 7.01
C GLU A 154 -7.71 -21.05 7.18
N ILE A 155 -8.42 -20.85 6.09
CA ILE A 155 -9.86 -21.04 6.01
C ILE A 155 -10.06 -22.49 5.57
N SER A 156 -10.05 -23.43 6.52
CA SER A 156 -10.38 -24.81 6.22
C SER A 156 -11.79 -24.86 5.67
N THR A 157 -11.93 -25.23 4.41
CA THR A 157 -13.24 -25.41 3.74
C THR A 157 -14.09 -26.51 4.38
N ASN A 158 -13.52 -27.26 5.31
CA ASN A 158 -14.16 -28.35 6.05
C ASN A 158 -14.65 -27.94 7.46
N GLU A 159 -14.38 -26.74 7.94
CA GLU A 159 -14.93 -26.26 9.20
C GLU A 159 -16.37 -25.74 9.00
N THR A 160 -17.34 -26.61 9.17
CA THR A 160 -18.77 -26.28 9.38
C THR A 160 -19.02 -25.58 10.75
N ALA A 161 -17.97 -25.29 11.50
CA ALA A 161 -18.06 -24.53 12.74
C ALA A 161 -18.34 -23.05 12.42
N GLN A 162 -19.41 -22.52 12.98
CA GLN A 162 -19.74 -21.09 12.97
C GLN A 162 -18.59 -20.32 13.61
N PHE A 163 -17.63 -19.83 12.79
CA PHE A 163 -16.59 -18.93 13.26
C PHE A 163 -17.21 -17.56 13.49
N ASP A 164 -17.08 -17.03 14.71
CA ASP A 164 -17.59 -15.73 15.10
C ASP A 164 -16.41 -14.88 15.63
N TRP A 165 -16.07 -13.79 14.95
CA TRP A 165 -15.00 -12.89 15.37
C TRP A 165 -15.19 -12.34 16.80
N ARG A 166 -16.43 -12.34 17.32
CA ARG A 166 -16.74 -11.88 18.67
C ARG A 166 -16.17 -12.78 19.75
N ASP A 167 -15.82 -14.02 19.42
CA ASP A 167 -15.16 -14.93 20.35
C ASP A 167 -13.78 -14.39 20.76
N GLU A 168 -13.13 -13.60 19.89
CA GLU A 168 -11.86 -12.93 20.21
C GLU A 168 -12.03 -11.75 21.21
N LEU A 169 -13.23 -11.25 21.44
CA LEU A 169 -13.48 -10.14 22.38
C LEU A 169 -13.43 -10.56 23.86
N HIS A 170 -13.41 -11.84 24.16
CA HIS A 170 -13.45 -12.36 25.53
C HIS A 170 -12.13 -12.24 26.30
N SER A 171 -11.07 -11.74 25.69
CA SER A 171 -9.79 -11.49 26.32
C SER A 171 -9.74 -10.06 26.88
N GLU A 172 -9.29 -9.90 28.13
CA GLU A 172 -9.01 -8.58 28.75
C GLU A 172 -7.68 -7.98 28.24
N ASP A 173 -7.03 -8.66 27.32
CA ASP A 173 -5.74 -8.25 26.76
C ASP A 173 -5.92 -7.08 25.77
N LEU A 174 -5.36 -5.92 26.10
CA LEU A 174 -5.34 -4.71 25.26
C LEU A 174 -4.08 -4.61 24.40
N SER A 175 -3.32 -5.68 24.28
CA SER A 175 -2.07 -5.67 23.50
C SER A 175 -2.35 -5.49 21.99
N ASP A 176 -1.37 -4.94 21.30
CA ASP A 176 -1.40 -4.79 19.83
C ASP A 176 -1.63 -6.12 19.11
N ASN A 177 -1.10 -7.22 19.64
CA ASN A 177 -1.28 -8.56 19.09
C ASN A 177 -2.73 -9.03 19.21
N HIS A 178 -3.40 -8.69 20.31
CA HIS A 178 -4.81 -9.05 20.50
C HIS A 178 -5.71 -8.26 19.54
N ILE A 179 -5.48 -6.95 19.39
CA ILE A 179 -6.20 -6.11 18.42
C ILE A 179 -6.01 -6.64 16.98
N GLN A 180 -4.79 -7.05 16.63
CA GLN A 180 -4.52 -7.64 15.32
C GLN A 180 -5.28 -8.96 15.10
N LYS A 181 -5.43 -9.81 16.12
CA LYS A 181 -6.25 -11.03 16.06
C LYS A 181 -7.72 -10.70 15.79
N ILE A 182 -8.29 -9.68 16.44
CA ILE A 182 -9.67 -9.24 16.21
C ILE A 182 -9.82 -8.77 14.75
N ILE A 183 -8.90 -7.96 14.23
CA ILE A 183 -8.92 -7.52 12.83
C ILE A 183 -8.87 -8.73 11.89
N SER A 184 -7.94 -9.65 12.13
CA SER A 184 -7.79 -10.88 11.33
C SER A 184 -9.07 -11.74 11.34
N ALA A 185 -9.69 -11.88 12.51
CA ALA A 185 -10.92 -12.63 12.69
C ALA A 185 -12.10 -12.01 11.92
N ILE A 186 -12.25 -10.67 11.95
CA ILE A 186 -13.27 -9.96 11.17
C ILE A 186 -13.05 -10.16 9.67
N LEU A 187 -11.80 -10.04 9.18
CA LEU A 187 -11.48 -10.26 7.78
C LEU A 187 -11.73 -11.71 7.35
N LYS A 188 -11.35 -12.68 8.20
CA LYS A 188 -11.60 -14.11 7.99
C LYS A 188 -13.10 -14.39 7.82
N GLN A 189 -13.91 -13.86 8.73
CA GLN A 189 -15.35 -14.04 8.65
C GLN A 189 -15.96 -13.36 7.41
N ALA A 190 -15.52 -12.14 7.08
CA ALA A 190 -16.00 -11.44 5.89
C ALA A 190 -15.73 -12.25 4.60
N ILE A 191 -14.54 -12.82 4.47
CA ILE A 191 -14.17 -13.64 3.31
C ILE A 191 -14.96 -14.96 3.28
N PHE A 192 -15.09 -15.64 4.43
CA PHE A 192 -15.86 -16.86 4.56
C PHE A 192 -17.34 -16.65 4.16
N GLU A 193 -17.96 -15.55 4.59
CA GLU A 193 -19.33 -15.20 4.23
C GLU A 193 -19.46 -14.64 2.78
N GLY A 194 -18.36 -14.49 2.07
CA GLY A 194 -18.34 -13.93 0.71
C GLY A 194 -18.61 -12.43 0.64
N VAL A 195 -18.36 -11.72 1.73
CA VAL A 195 -18.53 -10.26 1.86
C VAL A 195 -17.32 -9.55 1.29
N HIS A 196 -17.56 -8.46 0.58
CA HIS A 196 -16.50 -7.62 -0.03
C HIS A 196 -16.40 -6.23 0.59
N GLU A 197 -17.39 -5.82 1.39
CA GLU A 197 -17.43 -4.49 2.00
C GLU A 197 -17.68 -4.63 3.50
N VAL A 198 -16.75 -4.11 4.31
CA VAL A 198 -16.82 -4.06 5.77
C VAL A 198 -16.75 -2.60 6.21
N SER A 199 -17.61 -2.19 7.11
CA SER A 199 -17.54 -0.84 7.66
C SER A 199 -17.57 -0.84 9.18
N PHE A 200 -16.84 0.10 9.74
CA PHE A 200 -16.75 0.35 11.17
C PHE A 200 -17.24 1.77 11.42
N GLN A 201 -18.23 1.90 12.30
CA GLN A 201 -18.83 3.17 12.63
C GLN A 201 -18.89 3.33 14.14
N ARG A 202 -18.39 4.46 14.64
CA ARG A 202 -18.45 4.75 16.07
C ARG A 202 -19.87 5.07 16.49
N GLU A 203 -20.32 4.42 17.55
CA GLU A 203 -21.60 4.65 18.24
C GLU A 203 -21.37 4.76 19.74
N ASN A 204 -22.44 5.01 20.52
CA ASN A 204 -22.35 5.25 21.97
C ASN A 204 -21.70 4.10 22.74
N GLU A 205 -21.90 2.86 22.32
CA GLU A 205 -21.43 1.65 23.02
C GLU A 205 -20.12 1.09 22.48
N GLY A 206 -19.53 1.72 21.45
CA GLY A 206 -18.28 1.27 20.84
C GLY A 206 -18.22 1.47 19.34
N LEU A 207 -17.63 0.51 18.64
CA LEU A 207 -17.46 0.55 17.20
C LEU A 207 -18.28 -0.55 16.54
N VAL A 208 -19.36 -0.17 15.87
CA VAL A 208 -20.27 -1.10 15.17
C VAL A 208 -19.58 -1.65 13.92
N VAL A 209 -19.62 -2.97 13.79
CA VAL A 209 -19.08 -3.71 12.64
C VAL A 209 -20.23 -4.10 11.72
N ASN A 210 -20.23 -3.59 10.49
CA ASN A 210 -21.24 -3.93 9.50
C ASN A 210 -20.59 -4.59 8.28
N PHE A 211 -21.22 -5.67 7.82
CA PHE A 211 -20.90 -6.33 6.55
C PHE A 211 -21.95 -5.95 5.51
N LYS A 212 -21.50 -5.62 4.30
CA LYS A 212 -22.43 -5.36 3.19
C LYS A 212 -22.34 -6.48 2.17
N LYS A 213 -23.47 -7.15 1.97
CA LYS A 213 -23.62 -8.26 1.04
C LYS A 213 -24.81 -8.02 0.12
N GLU A 214 -24.58 -8.06 -1.20
CA GLU A 214 -25.65 -7.93 -2.22
C GLU A 214 -26.55 -6.67 -2.07
N GLY A 215 -25.96 -5.61 -1.47
CA GLY A 215 -26.69 -4.36 -1.21
C GLY A 215 -27.21 -4.21 0.23
N ASP A 216 -27.40 -5.31 0.94
CA ASP A 216 -27.87 -5.30 2.32
C ASP A 216 -26.74 -5.08 3.32
N VAL A 217 -26.98 -4.25 4.33
CA VAL A 217 -26.06 -4.00 5.43
C VAL A 217 -26.48 -4.85 6.63
N LEU A 218 -25.58 -5.76 7.03
CA LEU A 218 -25.76 -6.68 8.14
C LEU A 218 -24.90 -6.25 9.32
N ASN A 219 -25.53 -5.90 10.45
CA ASN A 219 -24.81 -5.66 11.69
C ASN A 219 -24.23 -6.99 12.21
N LYS A 220 -22.92 -7.02 12.45
CA LYS A 220 -22.18 -8.21 12.92
C LYS A 220 -21.77 -8.12 14.38
N GLY A 221 -22.06 -7.01 15.04
CA GLY A 221 -21.73 -6.79 16.44
C GLY A 221 -20.94 -5.51 16.68
N ASN A 222 -20.49 -5.33 17.90
CA ASN A 222 -19.80 -4.13 18.34
C ASN A 222 -18.44 -4.49 18.96
N ILE A 223 -17.42 -3.72 18.62
CA ILE A 223 -16.15 -3.70 19.35
C ILE A 223 -16.34 -2.77 20.55
N PRO A 224 -16.07 -3.22 21.78
CA PRO A 224 -16.26 -2.43 23.00
C PRO A 224 -15.54 -1.08 22.95
N SER A 225 -16.11 -0.07 23.60
CA SER A 225 -15.56 1.29 23.63
C SER A 225 -14.11 1.34 24.15
N ALA A 226 -13.74 0.46 25.08
CA ALA A 226 -12.38 0.33 25.61
C ALA A 226 -11.34 -0.04 24.53
N LEU A 227 -11.74 -0.82 23.51
CA LEU A 227 -10.85 -1.27 22.42
C LEU A 227 -10.91 -0.35 21.19
N THR A 228 -11.92 0.51 21.09
CA THR A 228 -12.22 1.28 19.87
C THR A 228 -11.03 2.10 19.36
N SER A 229 -10.38 2.86 20.25
CA SER A 229 -9.27 3.73 19.84
C SER A 229 -8.04 2.93 19.39
N SER A 230 -7.70 1.87 20.12
CA SER A 230 -6.59 0.97 19.76
C SER A 230 -6.87 0.21 18.46
N PHE A 231 -8.13 -0.21 18.26
CA PHE A 231 -8.55 -0.89 17.03
C PHE A 231 -8.40 0.03 15.81
N ILE A 232 -8.92 1.26 15.90
CA ILE A 232 -8.81 2.24 14.81
C ILE A 232 -7.35 2.57 14.51
N ALA A 233 -6.55 2.85 15.53
CA ALA A 233 -5.14 3.16 15.37
C ALA A 233 -4.37 2.00 14.71
N LYS A 234 -4.60 0.77 15.18
CA LYS A 234 -3.95 -0.43 14.61
C LYS A 234 -4.38 -0.66 13.16
N LEU A 235 -5.67 -0.56 12.85
CA LEU A 235 -6.17 -0.74 11.50
C LEU A 235 -5.61 0.32 10.54
N LYS A 236 -5.49 1.58 10.97
CA LYS A 236 -4.86 2.65 10.20
C LYS A 236 -3.37 2.36 9.96
N THR A 237 -2.65 1.97 10.99
CA THR A 237 -1.23 1.60 10.88
C THR A 237 -1.01 0.44 9.89
N LEU A 238 -1.86 -0.59 9.97
CA LEU A 238 -1.80 -1.74 9.06
C LEU A 238 -2.14 -1.39 7.61
N ALA A 239 -2.84 -0.27 7.39
CA ALA A 239 -3.22 0.24 6.07
C ALA A 239 -2.30 1.38 5.57
N ASP A 240 -1.15 1.60 6.22
CA ASP A 240 -0.21 2.69 5.93
C ASP A 240 -0.85 4.09 6.04
N LEU A 241 -1.82 4.25 6.96
CA LEU A 241 -2.48 5.52 7.26
C LEU A 241 -1.91 6.14 8.53
N ASP A 242 -1.99 7.47 8.63
CA ASP A 242 -1.62 8.20 9.84
C ASP A 242 -2.68 7.99 10.94
N ALA A 243 -2.30 7.25 11.99
CA ALA A 243 -3.17 6.96 13.12
C ALA A 243 -3.48 8.21 13.99
N THR A 244 -2.68 9.27 13.88
CA THR A 244 -2.84 10.51 14.68
C THR A 244 -3.82 11.49 14.06
N VAL A 245 -4.07 11.40 12.75
CA VAL A 245 -4.96 12.29 12.00
C VAL A 245 -6.35 11.67 11.91
N SER A 246 -7.33 12.25 12.59
CA SER A 246 -8.74 11.81 12.59
C SER A 246 -9.69 12.79 11.89
N GLU A 247 -9.23 13.99 11.56
CA GLU A 247 -10.05 15.09 11.05
C GLU A 247 -10.05 15.20 9.52
N LEU A 248 -9.19 14.43 8.85
CA LEU A 248 -9.08 14.41 7.40
C LEU A 248 -9.38 13.00 6.85
N PRO A 249 -10.04 12.91 5.69
CA PRO A 249 -10.18 11.63 4.99
C PRO A 249 -8.81 11.07 4.62
N GLN A 250 -8.64 9.76 4.78
CA GLN A 250 -7.44 9.06 4.36
C GLN A 250 -7.83 7.84 3.53
N LEU A 251 -6.94 7.44 2.64
CA LEU A 251 -7.11 6.25 1.79
C LEU A 251 -5.79 5.47 1.78
N GLY A 252 -5.85 4.20 2.16
CA GLY A 252 -4.70 3.32 2.25
C GLY A 252 -5.01 1.88 1.86
N LYS A 253 -4.02 1.03 2.01
CA LYS A 253 -4.08 -0.35 1.54
C LYS A 253 -3.65 -1.32 2.64
N LEU A 254 -4.49 -2.31 2.90
CA LEU A 254 -4.25 -3.41 3.80
C LEU A 254 -3.93 -4.67 2.99
N ASN A 255 -2.74 -5.21 3.17
CA ASN A 255 -2.35 -6.49 2.56
C ASN A 255 -2.47 -7.60 3.61
N PHE A 256 -3.01 -8.74 3.23
CA PHE A 256 -3.11 -9.90 4.12
C PHE A 256 -3.18 -11.21 3.31
N LYS A 257 -2.88 -12.33 3.97
CA LYS A 257 -2.89 -13.66 3.37
C LYS A 257 -4.07 -14.49 3.86
N VAL A 258 -4.69 -15.19 2.95
CA VAL A 258 -5.73 -16.18 3.21
C VAL A 258 -5.40 -17.42 2.41
N ASP A 259 -5.17 -18.56 3.07
CA ASP A 259 -4.80 -19.82 2.42
C ASP A 259 -3.68 -19.66 1.37
N GLU A 260 -2.56 -19.05 1.74
CA GLU A 260 -1.40 -18.74 0.86
C GLU A 260 -1.72 -17.74 -0.28
N VAL A 261 -2.95 -17.24 -0.37
CA VAL A 261 -3.34 -16.24 -1.37
C VAL A 261 -3.23 -14.84 -0.81
N ASN A 262 -2.49 -13.99 -1.50
CA ASN A 262 -2.41 -12.57 -1.15
C ASN A 262 -3.74 -11.88 -1.50
N VAL A 263 -4.32 -11.21 -0.52
CA VAL A 263 -5.57 -10.45 -0.63
C VAL A 263 -5.29 -9.00 -0.25
N VAL A 264 -5.91 -8.10 -0.97
CA VAL A 264 -5.81 -6.66 -0.73
C VAL A 264 -7.18 -6.13 -0.30
N ALA A 265 -7.19 -5.26 0.70
CA ALA A 265 -8.34 -4.41 0.98
C ALA A 265 -7.95 -2.93 0.90
N SER A 266 -8.72 -2.11 0.19
CA SER A 266 -8.63 -0.67 0.37
C SER A 266 -9.28 -0.28 1.67
N VAL A 267 -8.63 0.62 2.41
CA VAL A 267 -9.11 1.17 3.68
C VAL A 267 -9.32 2.66 3.50
N SER A 268 -10.55 3.10 3.63
CA SER A 268 -10.91 4.53 3.59
C SER A 268 -11.39 4.97 4.96
N THR A 269 -10.85 6.08 5.47
CA THR A 269 -11.35 6.72 6.68
C THR A 269 -12.03 8.03 6.33
N PHE A 270 -13.09 8.34 7.04
CA PHE A 270 -13.83 9.58 6.84
C PHE A 270 -14.28 10.16 8.18
N PRO A 271 -14.00 11.44 8.48
CA PRO A 271 -14.44 12.09 9.71
C PRO A 271 -15.97 12.24 9.75
N THR A 272 -16.57 11.90 10.87
CA THR A 272 -17.99 12.11 11.15
C THR A 272 -18.18 12.79 12.50
N ILE A 273 -19.39 13.27 12.78
CA ILE A 273 -19.71 13.89 14.07
C ILE A 273 -19.55 12.95 15.27
N MET A 274 -19.58 11.63 15.05
CA MET A 274 -19.38 10.61 16.09
C MET A 274 -17.94 10.08 16.14
N GLY A 275 -17.03 10.61 15.33
CA GLY A 275 -15.66 10.15 15.15
C GLY A 275 -15.43 9.59 13.75
N GLU A 276 -14.29 8.93 13.53
CA GLU A 276 -13.97 8.37 12.21
C GLU A 276 -14.87 7.18 11.88
N ARG A 277 -15.38 7.17 10.65
CA ARG A 277 -15.95 5.99 10.01
C ARG A 277 -14.85 5.36 9.15
N ILE A 278 -14.69 4.04 9.24
CA ILE A 278 -13.74 3.30 8.41
C ILE A 278 -14.52 2.36 7.50
N PHE A 279 -14.08 2.30 6.25
CA PHE A 279 -14.68 1.46 5.22
C PHE A 279 -13.59 0.64 4.53
N LEU A 280 -13.76 -0.68 4.53
CA LEU A 280 -12.88 -1.62 3.86
C LEU A 280 -13.58 -2.21 2.65
N LYS A 281 -12.86 -2.26 1.54
CA LYS A 281 -13.28 -3.00 0.35
C LYS A 281 -12.25 -4.07 0.04
N ILE A 282 -12.67 -5.33 0.17
CA ILE A 282 -11.83 -6.51 0.00
C ILE A 282 -11.86 -6.93 -1.47
N TYR A 283 -10.70 -7.08 -2.08
CA TYR A 283 -10.55 -7.50 -3.47
C TYR A 283 -10.10 -8.95 -3.52
N LYS A 284 -10.80 -9.77 -4.32
CA LYS A 284 -10.39 -11.14 -4.59
C LYS A 284 -9.40 -11.18 -5.75
N PRO A 285 -8.40 -12.08 -5.73
CA PRO A 285 -7.44 -12.21 -6.81
C PRO A 285 -8.13 -12.34 -8.18
N PRO A 286 -7.58 -11.69 -9.22
CA PRO A 286 -8.15 -11.75 -10.55
C PRO A 286 -8.03 -13.16 -11.12
N LYS A 287 -9.07 -13.59 -11.83
CA LYS A 287 -9.05 -14.87 -12.56
C LYS A 287 -8.55 -14.64 -13.98
N PRO A 288 -7.95 -15.64 -14.62
CA PRO A 288 -7.69 -15.59 -16.06
C PRO A 288 -8.94 -15.21 -16.85
N ILE A 289 -8.80 -14.36 -17.87
CA ILE A 289 -9.95 -13.81 -18.61
C ILE A 289 -10.86 -14.88 -19.25
N ASN A 290 -10.29 -16.01 -19.67
CA ASN A 290 -11.02 -17.16 -20.21
C ASN A 290 -11.92 -17.88 -19.20
N GLN A 291 -11.66 -17.69 -17.90
CA GLN A 291 -12.55 -18.21 -16.85
C GLN A 291 -13.76 -17.31 -16.63
N ILE A 292 -13.67 -16.05 -17.03
CA ILE A 292 -14.73 -15.04 -16.87
C ILE A 292 -15.56 -14.96 -18.16
N ILE A 293 -14.91 -14.73 -19.30
CA ILE A 293 -15.54 -14.64 -20.61
C ILE A 293 -15.58 -16.02 -21.25
N LYS A 294 -16.76 -16.62 -21.29
CA LYS A 294 -16.95 -18.00 -21.79
C LYS A 294 -17.07 -18.06 -23.33
N SER A 295 -17.51 -16.98 -23.96
CA SER A 295 -17.65 -16.90 -25.41
C SER A 295 -16.28 -16.79 -26.07
N GLU A 296 -15.93 -17.74 -26.92
CA GLU A 296 -14.68 -17.74 -27.68
C GLU A 296 -14.60 -16.52 -28.64
N THR A 297 -15.71 -16.14 -29.22
CA THR A 297 -15.80 -14.94 -30.08
C THR A 297 -15.43 -13.68 -29.27
N ASN A 298 -16.01 -13.51 -28.08
CA ASN A 298 -15.73 -12.36 -27.22
C ASN A 298 -14.28 -12.37 -26.71
N LEU A 299 -13.73 -13.55 -26.39
CA LEU A 299 -12.31 -13.68 -26.02
C LEU A 299 -11.39 -13.25 -27.16
N ASN A 300 -11.70 -13.62 -28.41
CA ASN A 300 -10.91 -13.25 -29.57
C ASN A 300 -10.95 -11.73 -29.82
N VAL A 301 -12.11 -11.09 -29.63
CA VAL A 301 -12.25 -9.62 -29.70
C VAL A 301 -11.32 -8.96 -28.66
N ILE A 302 -11.37 -9.39 -27.41
CA ILE A 302 -10.54 -8.87 -26.34
C ILE A 302 -9.05 -9.08 -26.64
N LYS A 303 -8.65 -10.28 -27.00
CA LYS A 303 -7.25 -10.60 -27.32
C LYS A 303 -6.72 -9.80 -28.49
N SER A 304 -7.54 -9.58 -29.50
CA SER A 304 -7.21 -8.71 -30.64
C SER A 304 -7.04 -7.26 -30.21
N ALA A 305 -7.95 -6.76 -29.36
CA ALA A 305 -7.87 -5.39 -28.84
C ALA A 305 -6.61 -5.15 -27.99
N LEU A 306 -6.17 -6.14 -27.20
CA LEU A 306 -4.94 -6.06 -26.40
C LEU A 306 -3.66 -6.12 -27.25
N GLN A 307 -3.73 -6.63 -28.47
CA GLN A 307 -2.57 -6.75 -29.37
C GLN A 307 -2.39 -5.55 -30.29
N ASN A 308 -3.46 -4.81 -30.57
CA ASN A 308 -3.47 -3.71 -31.51
C ASN A 308 -3.68 -2.37 -30.77
N PRO A 309 -3.07 -1.29 -31.25
CA PRO A 309 -3.32 0.05 -30.70
C PRO A 309 -4.80 0.43 -30.73
N GLY A 310 -5.26 1.07 -29.67
CA GLY A 310 -6.64 1.51 -29.55
C GLY A 310 -7.09 1.70 -28.11
N ILE A 311 -8.33 2.16 -27.95
CA ILE A 311 -8.96 2.30 -26.64
C ILE A 311 -9.83 1.07 -26.33
N ILE A 312 -9.62 0.48 -25.17
CA ILE A 312 -10.50 -0.53 -24.58
C ILE A 312 -11.26 0.16 -23.46
N ILE A 313 -12.57 0.28 -23.59
CA ILE A 313 -13.44 0.84 -22.56
C ILE A 313 -14.05 -0.31 -21.76
N VAL A 314 -13.91 -0.27 -20.45
CA VAL A 314 -14.59 -1.19 -19.51
C VAL A 314 -15.55 -0.38 -18.66
N CYS A 315 -16.83 -0.68 -18.76
CA CYS A 315 -17.86 0.05 -18.03
C CYS A 315 -18.86 -0.89 -17.34
N GLY A 316 -19.53 -0.37 -16.32
CA GLY A 316 -20.53 -1.08 -15.53
C GLY A 316 -20.86 -0.32 -14.26
N SER A 317 -21.91 -0.73 -13.55
CA SER A 317 -22.31 -0.18 -12.26
C SER A 317 -21.27 -0.39 -11.17
N PRO A 318 -21.38 0.30 -10.02
CA PRO A 318 -20.65 -0.07 -8.82
C PRO A 318 -20.89 -1.54 -8.48
N LEU A 319 -19.83 -2.27 -8.08
CA LEU A 319 -19.87 -3.70 -7.72
C LEU A 319 -20.18 -4.67 -8.86
N SER A 320 -20.33 -4.24 -10.11
CA SER A 320 -20.55 -5.12 -11.26
C SER A 320 -19.40 -6.08 -11.56
N GLY A 321 -18.21 -5.83 -10.99
CA GLY A 321 -17.01 -6.64 -11.21
C GLY A 321 -16.02 -6.03 -12.22
N LYS A 322 -16.14 -4.75 -12.58
CA LYS A 322 -15.21 -4.05 -13.49
C LYS A 322 -13.75 -4.25 -13.15
N THR A 323 -13.39 -3.98 -11.90
CA THR A 323 -12.01 -4.14 -11.41
C THR A 323 -11.48 -5.56 -11.70
N HIS A 324 -12.32 -6.58 -11.48
CA HIS A 324 -11.92 -7.96 -11.73
C HIS A 324 -11.66 -8.24 -13.21
N ILE A 325 -12.51 -7.69 -14.10
CA ILE A 325 -12.31 -7.79 -15.56
C ILE A 325 -11.03 -7.06 -15.98
N ILE A 326 -10.84 -5.81 -15.52
CA ILE A 326 -9.67 -5.00 -15.87
C ILE A 326 -8.38 -5.72 -15.48
N TYR A 327 -8.31 -6.21 -14.25
CA TYR A 327 -7.12 -6.94 -13.80
C TYR A 327 -6.91 -8.25 -14.54
N SER A 328 -7.99 -8.91 -14.98
CA SER A 328 -7.90 -10.09 -15.86
C SER A 328 -7.40 -9.73 -17.26
N LEU A 329 -7.74 -8.54 -17.79
CA LEU A 329 -7.17 -8.02 -19.03
C LEU A 329 -5.68 -7.72 -18.88
N LEU A 330 -5.27 -7.12 -17.76
CA LEU A 330 -3.86 -6.84 -17.47
C LEU A 330 -3.05 -8.13 -17.35
N LEU A 331 -3.58 -9.17 -16.69
CA LEU A 331 -2.94 -10.49 -16.61
C LEU A 331 -2.78 -11.13 -18.00
N GLU A 332 -3.81 -11.06 -18.85
CA GLU A 332 -3.73 -11.58 -20.22
C GLU A 332 -2.68 -10.82 -21.04
N ALA A 333 -2.59 -9.51 -20.86
CA ALA A 333 -1.60 -8.67 -21.53
C ALA A 333 -0.17 -8.93 -21.02
N ALA A 334 0.02 -9.10 -19.71
CA ALA A 334 1.32 -9.36 -19.08
C ALA A 334 1.96 -10.66 -19.57
N SER A 335 1.14 -11.66 -19.95
CA SER A 335 1.63 -12.92 -20.50
C SER A 335 2.35 -12.79 -21.85
N LYS A 336 2.37 -11.60 -22.48
CA LYS A 336 2.83 -11.36 -23.85
C LYS A 336 4.06 -10.45 -23.96
N ASN A 337 4.82 -10.29 -22.89
CA ASN A 337 6.02 -9.44 -22.84
C ASN A 337 5.78 -7.99 -23.30
N LYS A 338 4.63 -7.41 -22.95
CA LYS A 338 4.31 -6.00 -23.16
C LYS A 338 4.77 -5.18 -21.97
N ASN A 339 5.26 -3.96 -22.22
CA ASN A 339 5.50 -3.00 -21.16
C ASN A 339 4.13 -2.39 -20.75
N ILE A 340 3.65 -2.79 -19.58
CA ILE A 340 2.32 -2.40 -19.09
C ILE A 340 2.47 -1.49 -17.89
N MET A 341 1.81 -0.33 -17.93
CA MET A 341 1.73 0.59 -16.81
C MET A 341 0.29 0.83 -16.40
N THR A 342 0.06 1.02 -15.10
CA THR A 342 -1.24 1.43 -14.58
C THR A 342 -1.13 2.75 -13.83
N LEU A 343 -2.18 3.55 -13.88
CA LEU A 343 -2.36 4.75 -13.07
C LEU A 343 -3.64 4.57 -12.24
N GLU A 344 -3.47 4.29 -10.97
CA GLU A 344 -4.54 3.88 -10.07
C GLU A 344 -4.54 4.75 -8.79
N SER A 345 -5.69 4.92 -8.18
CA SER A 345 -5.77 5.51 -6.83
C SER A 345 -5.20 4.57 -5.78
N ILE A 346 -5.48 3.27 -5.94
CA ILE A 346 -4.90 2.17 -5.14
C ILE A 346 -4.80 0.94 -6.05
N ALA A 347 -3.65 0.30 -6.10
CA ALA A 347 -3.48 -1.00 -6.75
C ALA A 347 -4.19 -2.09 -5.93
N LYS A 348 -5.22 -2.74 -6.51
CA LYS A 348 -6.06 -3.73 -5.83
C LYS A 348 -5.42 -5.11 -5.75
N TYR A 349 -4.41 -5.37 -6.56
CA TYR A 349 -3.62 -6.59 -6.58
C TYR A 349 -2.21 -6.25 -7.00
N ASN A 350 -1.25 -7.02 -6.55
CA ASN A 350 0.11 -6.94 -7.06
C ASN A 350 0.22 -7.90 -8.27
N LEU A 351 0.42 -7.35 -9.46
CA LEU A 351 0.52 -8.13 -10.69
C LEU A 351 1.98 -8.25 -11.12
N GLU A 352 2.44 -9.47 -11.35
CA GLU A 352 3.75 -9.72 -11.93
C GLU A 352 3.83 -9.17 -13.36
N ASN A 353 4.96 -8.57 -13.72
CA ASN A 353 5.23 -7.97 -15.04
C ASN A 353 4.28 -6.81 -15.43
N VAL A 354 3.70 -6.12 -14.44
CA VAL A 354 2.91 -4.90 -14.62
C VAL A 354 3.48 -3.82 -13.71
N HIS A 355 3.84 -2.68 -14.28
CA HIS A 355 4.32 -1.52 -13.52
C HIS A 355 3.13 -0.71 -13.00
N GLN A 356 2.71 -1.03 -11.79
CA GLN A 356 1.55 -0.40 -11.16
C GLN A 356 1.98 0.88 -10.44
N CYS A 357 1.34 2.00 -10.79
CA CYS A 357 1.61 3.32 -10.21
C CYS A 357 0.38 3.79 -9.42
N GLU A 358 0.55 4.01 -8.13
CA GLU A 358 -0.47 4.60 -7.29
C GLU A 358 -0.34 6.12 -7.29
N LEU A 359 -1.43 6.80 -7.66
CA LEU A 359 -1.50 8.27 -7.64
C LEU A 359 -1.60 8.73 -6.18
N ASN A 360 -0.84 9.77 -5.83
CA ASN A 360 -0.83 10.35 -4.49
C ASN A 360 -0.90 11.87 -4.57
N GLU A 361 -2.10 12.40 -4.39
CA GLU A 361 -2.37 13.83 -4.46
C GLU A 361 -1.64 14.62 -3.34
N ASN A 362 -1.36 13.98 -2.19
CA ASN A 362 -0.68 14.63 -1.06
C ASN A 362 0.76 15.06 -1.40
N VAL A 363 1.42 14.30 -2.28
CA VAL A 363 2.76 14.66 -2.79
C VAL A 363 2.70 15.29 -4.19
N GLY A 364 1.49 15.60 -4.67
CA GLY A 364 1.26 16.21 -5.97
C GLY A 364 1.44 15.28 -7.17
N PHE A 365 1.45 13.95 -6.95
CA PHE A 365 1.44 12.97 -8.03
C PHE A 365 0.00 12.58 -8.38
N ASN A 366 -0.55 13.32 -9.33
CA ASN A 366 -1.90 13.15 -9.86
C ASN A 366 -1.88 12.74 -11.34
N MET A 367 -3.05 12.53 -11.94
CA MET A 367 -3.20 12.11 -13.34
C MET A 367 -2.54 13.10 -14.32
N ASP A 368 -2.69 14.41 -14.11
CA ASP A 368 -2.10 15.44 -14.98
C ASP A 368 -0.57 15.46 -14.92
N LYS A 369 0.00 15.19 -13.74
CA LYS A 369 1.45 15.07 -13.60
C LYS A 369 1.95 13.76 -14.19
N ALA A 370 1.24 12.66 -13.97
CA ALA A 370 1.58 11.36 -14.57
C ALA A 370 1.55 11.43 -16.10
N SER A 371 0.57 12.10 -16.70
CA SER A 371 0.46 12.24 -18.17
C SER A 371 1.71 12.86 -18.80
N ARG A 372 2.37 13.81 -18.14
CA ARG A 372 3.56 14.50 -18.66
C ARG A 372 4.82 13.63 -18.71
N PHE A 373 4.84 12.54 -17.97
CA PHE A 373 6.05 11.72 -17.78
C PHE A 373 5.89 10.27 -18.24
N ILE A 374 4.65 9.80 -18.45
CA ILE A 374 4.40 8.39 -18.74
C ILE A 374 5.01 7.92 -20.06
N GLU A 375 5.08 8.80 -21.06
CA GLU A 375 5.67 8.47 -22.36
C GLU A 375 7.16 8.15 -22.27
N PHE A 376 7.89 8.79 -21.33
CA PHE A 376 9.30 8.49 -21.09
C PHE A 376 9.55 7.07 -20.58
N GLN A 377 8.51 6.40 -20.09
CA GLN A 377 8.56 5.00 -19.68
C GLN A 377 8.28 4.03 -20.82
N SER A 378 7.93 4.55 -22.02
CA SER A 378 7.66 3.78 -23.26
C SER A 378 6.70 2.61 -23.04
N PRO A 379 5.52 2.79 -22.39
CA PRO A 379 4.55 1.72 -22.22
C PRO A 379 3.93 1.31 -23.56
N ASP A 380 3.62 0.02 -23.68
CA ASP A 380 2.78 -0.49 -24.79
C ASP A 380 1.30 -0.40 -24.44
N ILE A 381 0.98 -0.66 -23.16
CA ILE A 381 -0.38 -0.64 -22.63
C ILE A 381 -0.43 0.22 -21.39
N ILE A 382 -1.45 1.08 -21.29
CA ILE A 382 -1.70 1.94 -20.13
C ILE A 382 -3.11 1.69 -19.62
N TYR A 383 -3.25 1.34 -18.35
CA TYR A 383 -4.55 1.32 -17.67
C TYR A 383 -4.74 2.60 -16.86
N LEU A 384 -5.91 3.21 -16.98
CA LEU A 384 -6.30 4.45 -16.31
C LEU A 384 -7.53 4.22 -15.45
N GLU A 385 -7.39 4.37 -14.15
CA GLU A 385 -8.51 4.35 -13.22
C GLU A 385 -9.14 5.75 -13.11
N GLY A 386 -10.38 5.88 -13.58
CA GLY A 386 -11.21 7.05 -13.31
C GLY A 386 -10.73 8.36 -13.95
N ILE A 387 -10.70 8.45 -15.28
CA ILE A 387 -10.49 9.72 -15.98
C ILE A 387 -11.61 10.69 -15.63
N LYS A 388 -11.24 11.87 -15.11
CA LYS A 388 -12.20 12.89 -14.63
C LYS A 388 -12.22 14.16 -15.48
N THR A 389 -11.16 14.42 -16.26
CA THR A 389 -11.01 15.66 -17.02
C THR A 389 -10.91 15.38 -18.52
N LYS A 390 -11.39 16.34 -19.32
CA LYS A 390 -11.27 16.29 -20.77
C LYS A 390 -9.80 16.26 -21.19
N ASP A 391 -8.97 17.10 -20.58
CA ASP A 391 -7.56 17.23 -20.96
C ASP A 391 -6.80 15.91 -20.78
N SER A 392 -7.04 15.22 -19.66
CA SER A 392 -6.47 13.88 -19.44
C SER A 392 -7.00 12.86 -20.46
N PHE A 393 -8.30 12.91 -20.77
CA PHE A 393 -8.89 12.02 -21.76
C PHE A 393 -8.29 12.24 -23.16
N ASP A 394 -8.22 13.49 -23.59
CA ASP A 394 -7.68 13.86 -24.91
C ASP A 394 -6.20 13.48 -25.02
N TYR A 395 -5.41 13.74 -23.97
CA TYR A 395 -4.00 13.34 -23.94
C TYR A 395 -3.82 11.83 -24.08
N PHE A 396 -4.44 11.03 -23.21
CA PHE A 396 -4.26 9.58 -23.26
C PHE A 396 -4.86 8.97 -24.54
N SER A 397 -5.93 9.54 -25.07
CA SER A 397 -6.52 9.14 -26.35
C SER A 397 -5.56 9.39 -27.52
N SER A 398 -4.78 10.47 -27.48
CA SER A 398 -3.79 10.77 -28.51
C SER A 398 -2.66 9.75 -28.59
N LEU A 399 -2.31 9.09 -27.47
CA LEU A 399 -1.25 8.08 -27.43
C LEU A 399 -1.57 6.82 -28.29
N VAL A 400 -2.84 6.64 -28.65
CA VAL A 400 -3.23 5.57 -29.60
C VAL A 400 -2.58 5.77 -30.96
N PHE A 401 -2.39 7.02 -31.40
CA PHE A 401 -1.71 7.34 -32.66
C PHE A 401 -0.20 7.05 -32.58
N ASP A 402 0.35 6.92 -31.36
CA ASP A 402 1.74 6.52 -31.07
C ASP A 402 1.84 5.00 -30.78
N ASN A 403 0.92 4.22 -31.34
CA ASN A 403 0.85 2.76 -31.24
C ASN A 403 0.67 2.23 -29.79
N LYS A 404 -0.01 2.99 -28.91
CA LYS A 404 -0.33 2.54 -27.53
C LYS A 404 -1.74 1.96 -27.46
N THR A 405 -1.92 1.03 -26.51
CA THR A 405 -3.25 0.54 -26.13
C THR A 405 -3.64 1.16 -24.80
N ILE A 406 -4.80 1.79 -24.72
CA ILE A 406 -5.28 2.45 -23.50
C ILE A 406 -6.51 1.72 -22.98
N ILE A 407 -6.45 1.28 -21.73
CA ILE A 407 -7.60 0.68 -21.04
C ILE A 407 -8.19 1.75 -20.13
N MET A 408 -9.45 2.08 -20.31
CA MET A 408 -10.17 3.10 -19.55
C MET A 408 -11.36 2.51 -18.81
N GLU A 409 -11.53 2.91 -17.54
CA GLU A 409 -12.66 2.50 -16.72
C GLU A 409 -13.70 3.62 -16.60
N PHE A 410 -14.98 3.26 -16.80
CA PHE A 410 -16.11 4.15 -16.57
C PHE A 410 -17.18 3.52 -15.68
N LEU A 411 -17.80 4.34 -14.84
CA LEU A 411 -19.01 3.97 -14.09
C LEU A 411 -20.21 4.26 -14.97
N ALA A 412 -20.78 3.25 -15.61
CA ALA A 412 -21.95 3.39 -16.46
C ALA A 412 -22.80 2.13 -16.40
N ASP A 413 -24.11 2.27 -16.16
CA ASP A 413 -25.02 1.14 -16.06
C ASP A 413 -25.47 0.59 -17.41
N ASN A 414 -25.40 1.42 -18.43
CA ASN A 414 -25.81 1.12 -19.80
C ASN A 414 -25.09 2.02 -20.81
N MET A 415 -25.34 1.80 -22.08
CA MET A 415 -24.71 2.55 -23.18
C MET A 415 -25.10 4.03 -23.22
N GLU A 416 -26.32 4.38 -22.84
CA GLU A 416 -26.78 5.77 -22.79
C GLU A 416 -26.05 6.57 -21.71
N ASP A 417 -25.90 5.99 -20.51
CA ASP A 417 -25.12 6.56 -19.42
C ASP A 417 -23.63 6.70 -19.80
N LEU A 418 -23.06 5.70 -20.47
CA LEU A 418 -21.68 5.78 -20.98
C LEU A 418 -21.52 6.93 -21.99
N ARG A 419 -22.46 7.08 -22.93
CA ARG A 419 -22.45 8.20 -23.90
C ARG A 419 -22.53 9.55 -23.20
N TYR A 420 -23.39 9.68 -22.20
CA TYR A 420 -23.48 10.90 -21.42
C TYR A 420 -22.14 11.22 -20.73
N LYS A 421 -21.49 10.23 -20.12
CA LYS A 421 -20.20 10.40 -19.46
C LYS A 421 -19.04 10.69 -20.42
N LEU A 422 -19.14 10.24 -21.66
CA LEU A 422 -18.18 10.54 -22.72
C LEU A 422 -18.52 11.82 -23.49
N SER A 423 -19.59 12.54 -23.15
CA SER A 423 -20.05 13.74 -23.89
C SER A 423 -19.04 14.90 -23.90
N PHE A 424 -18.05 14.88 -23.02
CA PHE A 424 -16.95 15.84 -23.02
C PHE A 424 -15.88 15.54 -24.09
N SER A 425 -15.87 14.32 -24.64
CA SER A 425 -14.92 13.88 -25.67
C SER A 425 -15.42 14.21 -27.07
N ASP A 426 -14.48 14.25 -28.03
CA ASP A 426 -14.82 14.24 -29.44
C ASP A 426 -15.21 12.83 -29.88
N PHE A 427 -16.50 12.59 -30.08
CA PHE A 427 -17.02 11.27 -30.45
C PHE A 427 -16.48 10.76 -31.80
N GLU A 428 -16.18 11.63 -32.76
CA GLU A 428 -15.63 11.20 -34.05
C GLU A 428 -14.22 10.67 -33.90
N THR A 429 -13.40 11.36 -33.11
CA THR A 429 -12.07 10.88 -32.77
C THR A 429 -12.15 9.57 -31.95
N LEU A 430 -13.00 9.52 -30.94
CA LEU A 430 -13.16 8.32 -30.12
C LEU A 430 -13.58 7.10 -30.93
N LYS A 431 -14.54 7.25 -31.85
CA LYS A 431 -14.95 6.19 -32.77
C LYS A 431 -13.80 5.66 -33.61
N SER A 432 -12.91 6.52 -34.06
CA SER A 432 -11.79 6.12 -34.92
C SER A 432 -10.78 5.23 -34.19
N ILE A 433 -10.59 5.46 -32.88
CA ILE A 433 -9.55 4.83 -32.04
C ILE A 433 -10.06 3.76 -31.07
N ILE A 434 -11.37 3.62 -30.87
CA ILE A 434 -11.92 2.54 -30.04
C ILE A 434 -11.65 1.18 -30.69
N SER A 435 -11.15 0.25 -29.91
CA SER A 435 -10.85 -1.13 -30.34
C SER A 435 -11.82 -2.15 -29.74
N CYS A 436 -12.28 -1.91 -28.51
CA CYS A 436 -13.20 -2.82 -27.81
C CYS A 436 -13.96 -2.05 -26.72
N LEU A 437 -15.20 -2.48 -26.47
CA LEU A 437 -15.99 -2.02 -25.35
C LEU A 437 -16.53 -3.23 -24.58
N VAL A 438 -16.38 -3.22 -23.26
CA VAL A 438 -16.89 -4.25 -22.35
C VAL A 438 -17.88 -3.60 -21.40
N LEU A 439 -19.15 -3.98 -21.52
CA LEU A 439 -20.23 -3.54 -20.63
C LEU A 439 -20.61 -4.66 -19.67
N ILE A 440 -20.55 -4.35 -18.39
CA ILE A 440 -20.76 -5.31 -17.32
C ILE A 440 -22.02 -4.94 -16.54
N HIS A 441 -23.07 -5.72 -16.72
CA HIS A 441 -24.34 -5.57 -16.00
C HIS A 441 -24.27 -6.26 -14.63
N SER A 442 -23.67 -7.45 -14.62
CA SER A 442 -23.43 -8.25 -13.40
C SER A 442 -22.24 -9.18 -13.61
N LYS A 443 -21.84 -9.94 -12.57
CA LYS A 443 -20.75 -10.92 -12.66
C LYS A 443 -20.99 -11.98 -13.74
N ASP A 444 -22.27 -12.28 -14.06
CA ASP A 444 -22.67 -13.31 -15.02
C ASP A 444 -23.20 -12.74 -16.33
N SER A 445 -23.32 -11.41 -16.43
CA SER A 445 -23.86 -10.73 -17.62
C SER A 445 -22.86 -9.67 -18.11
N ILE A 446 -22.04 -10.07 -19.09
CA ILE A 446 -20.97 -9.28 -19.68
C ILE A 446 -21.16 -9.26 -21.19
N GLU A 447 -21.27 -8.07 -21.74
CA GLU A 447 -21.32 -7.86 -23.17
C GLU A 447 -19.97 -7.31 -23.66
N VAL A 448 -19.49 -7.90 -24.77
CA VAL A 448 -18.24 -7.46 -25.42
C VAL A 448 -18.56 -7.01 -26.84
N PHE A 449 -18.24 -5.79 -27.12
CA PHE A 449 -18.48 -5.17 -28.42
C PHE A 449 -17.15 -5.01 -29.17
N SER A 450 -17.09 -5.55 -30.37
CA SER A 450 -15.97 -5.31 -31.29
C SER A 450 -15.91 -3.84 -31.69
N LYS A 451 -14.80 -3.41 -32.31
CA LYS A 451 -14.62 -2.06 -32.85
C LYS A 451 -15.83 -1.58 -33.62
N GLU A 452 -16.28 -2.37 -34.61
CA GLU A 452 -17.40 -2.00 -35.50
C GLU A 452 -18.72 -1.83 -34.74
N THR A 453 -18.98 -2.70 -33.78
CA THR A 453 -20.19 -2.66 -32.96
C THR A 453 -20.13 -1.49 -31.96
N ALA A 454 -19.00 -1.29 -31.29
CA ALA A 454 -18.80 -0.18 -30.37
C ALA A 454 -18.96 1.19 -31.08
N GLN A 455 -18.44 1.33 -32.31
CA GLN A 455 -18.61 2.52 -33.13
C GLN A 455 -20.07 2.85 -33.42
N LYS A 456 -20.90 1.81 -33.69
CA LYS A 456 -22.35 2.01 -33.94
C LYS A 456 -23.08 2.46 -32.66
N TYR A 457 -22.72 1.94 -31.53
CA TYR A 457 -23.33 2.31 -30.25
C TYR A 457 -22.89 3.70 -29.76
N LEU A 458 -21.71 4.17 -30.14
CA LEU A 458 -21.24 5.52 -29.84
C LEU A 458 -21.69 6.57 -30.86
N ALA A 459 -22.26 6.15 -31.96
CA ALA A 459 -22.91 7.03 -32.93
C ALA A 459 -24.29 7.51 -32.43
#